data_6bf03f158797da11fe8db88e8c145bc0
#
_entry.id   6bf03f158797da11fe8db88e8c145bc0
#
_cell.length_a   1.000
_cell.length_b   1.000
_cell.length_c   1.000
_cell.angle_alpha   90.00
_cell.angle_beta   90.00
_cell.angle_gamma   90.00
#
_symmetry.space_group_name_H-M   'P 1'
#
loop_
_entity.id
_entity.type
_entity.pdbx_description
1 polymer ?
#
loop_
_entity_poly.entity_id
_entity_poly.type
_entity_poly.pdbx_seq_one_letter_code
_entity_poly.pdbx_strand_id
1 'polypeptide(L)'
;MPPSESSMTRNRFEPFFVHVGSFVAVMVYFVILGRASDPAAGVRTALPVALAVMTGYMLAAHRVRLLKHFDIGLWSMFAVGTATVLGGSEGARTLFASYSAAILFTTLALVAVVPLLLGREPFTVFFARRGTPAWQQKTRDFVVINQIITVWFAVIFATAAGLAAWDPHDTRFAIIFPNLLVFVVGLPSQLWLPPLYLRLFGPHPPEINTSL
;
A
#
# COMPACT_ATOMS: atom_id res chain seq x y z
N MET A 1 35.16 -24.53 3.27
CA MET A 1 34.09 -24.84 4.25
C MET A 1 32.76 -24.59 3.57
N PRO A 2 31.86 -25.55 3.48
CA PRO A 2 30.50 -25.29 3.01
C PRO A 2 29.80 -24.38 4.04
N PRO A 3 28.95 -23.44 3.60
CA PRO A 3 28.20 -22.59 4.53
C PRO A 3 27.30 -23.48 5.39
N SER A 4 27.30 -23.19 6.69
CA SER A 4 26.54 -23.94 7.69
C SER A 4 25.04 -23.86 7.37
N GLU A 5 24.35 -24.99 7.44
CA GLU A 5 22.90 -25.17 7.20
C GLU A 5 21.99 -24.40 8.17
N SER A 6 22.54 -23.57 9.05
CA SER A 6 21.80 -22.83 10.08
C SER A 6 21.05 -21.58 9.61
N SER A 7 21.04 -21.27 8.29
CA SER A 7 20.37 -20.06 7.76
C SER A 7 19.03 -20.32 7.06
N MET A 8 18.49 -21.53 7.05
CA MET A 8 17.33 -21.92 6.24
C MET A 8 16.02 -22.11 6.99
N THR A 9 15.80 -21.54 8.14
CA THR A 9 14.42 -21.35 8.60
C THR A 9 13.87 -20.01 8.07
N ARG A 10 13.85 -19.89 6.74
CA ARG A 10 13.11 -18.81 6.08
C ARG A 10 11.66 -18.94 6.55
N ASN A 11 11.23 -17.96 7.33
CA ASN A 11 9.91 -17.98 7.96
C ASN A 11 8.85 -18.23 6.87
N ARG A 12 8.16 -19.38 6.90
CA ARG A 12 7.20 -19.83 5.88
C ARG A 12 6.10 -18.80 5.61
N PHE A 13 5.87 -17.89 6.55
CA PHE A 13 4.88 -16.81 6.45
C PHE A 13 5.46 -15.49 5.92
N GLU A 14 6.78 -15.39 5.68
CA GLU A 14 7.40 -14.16 5.19
C GLU A 14 6.74 -13.62 3.90
N PRO A 15 6.44 -14.44 2.86
CA PRO A 15 5.78 -13.96 1.66
C PRO A 15 4.40 -13.34 1.94
N PHE A 16 3.63 -13.92 2.87
CA PHE A 16 2.34 -13.38 3.27
C PHE A 16 2.49 -11.98 3.90
N PHE A 17 3.37 -11.85 4.89
CA PHE A 17 3.61 -10.55 5.54
C PHE A 17 4.14 -9.50 4.57
N VAL A 18 4.92 -9.90 3.58
CA VAL A 18 5.48 -8.97 2.60
C VAL A 18 4.44 -8.46 1.62
N HIS A 19 3.66 -9.35 1.02
CA HIS A 19 2.85 -9.02 -0.15
C HIS A 19 1.37 -8.78 0.16
N VAL A 20 0.83 -9.40 1.18
CA VAL A 20 -0.63 -9.42 1.42
C VAL A 20 -1.02 -8.78 2.75
N GLY A 21 -0.20 -8.89 3.79
CA GLY A 21 -0.60 -8.59 5.15
C GLY A 21 -1.22 -7.19 5.36
N SER A 22 -0.62 -6.15 4.80
CA SER A 22 -1.13 -4.78 4.91
C SER A 22 -2.49 -4.60 4.23
N PHE A 23 -2.73 -5.33 3.13
CA PHE A 23 -3.97 -5.21 2.36
C PHE A 23 -5.14 -5.97 2.99
N VAL A 24 -4.89 -6.92 3.90
CA VAL A 24 -5.97 -7.65 4.58
C VAL A 24 -6.89 -6.68 5.33
N ALA A 25 -6.35 -5.71 6.06
CA ALA A 25 -7.15 -4.72 6.76
C ALA A 25 -7.99 -3.86 5.80
N VAL A 26 -7.43 -3.48 4.66
CA VAL A 26 -8.13 -2.74 3.60
C VAL A 26 -9.26 -3.59 3.00
N MET A 27 -9.00 -4.87 2.72
CA MET A 27 -10.02 -5.78 2.21
C MET A 27 -11.15 -5.98 3.22
N VAL A 28 -10.82 -6.20 4.49
CA VAL A 28 -11.83 -6.32 5.58
C VAL A 28 -12.67 -5.05 5.67
N TYR A 29 -12.04 -3.89 5.60
CA TYR A 29 -12.74 -2.60 5.58
C TYR A 29 -13.76 -2.53 4.44
N PHE A 30 -13.37 -2.80 3.21
CA PHE A 30 -14.28 -2.73 2.06
C PHE A 30 -15.34 -3.83 2.05
N VAL A 31 -15.06 -5.02 2.55
CA VAL A 31 -16.04 -6.10 2.69
C VAL A 31 -17.14 -5.70 3.67
N ILE A 32 -16.80 -5.12 4.81
CA ILE A 32 -17.79 -4.66 5.80
C ILE A 32 -18.60 -3.50 5.22
N LEU A 33 -17.92 -2.51 4.63
CA LEU A 33 -18.57 -1.34 4.04
C LEU A 33 -19.52 -1.72 2.90
N GLY A 34 -19.11 -2.62 2.01
CA GLY A 34 -19.92 -3.07 0.88
C GLY A 34 -21.14 -3.93 1.25
N ARG A 35 -21.17 -4.50 2.48
CA ARG A 35 -22.31 -5.28 2.99
C ARG A 35 -23.27 -4.47 3.85
N ALA A 36 -22.90 -3.26 4.23
CA ALA A 36 -23.74 -2.44 5.09
C ALA A 36 -24.90 -1.84 4.29
N SER A 37 -26.11 -1.97 4.82
CA SER A 37 -27.32 -1.32 4.27
C SER A 37 -27.31 0.19 4.55
N ASP A 38 -26.68 0.62 5.64
CA ASP A 38 -26.43 2.01 5.99
C ASP A 38 -24.93 2.30 5.94
N PRO A 39 -24.47 3.18 5.04
CA PRO A 39 -23.06 3.53 4.90
C PRO A 39 -22.43 4.06 6.20
N ALA A 40 -23.17 4.86 6.97
CA ALA A 40 -22.67 5.43 8.22
C ALA A 40 -22.44 4.36 9.29
N ALA A 41 -23.38 3.41 9.44
CA ALA A 41 -23.20 2.25 10.31
C ALA A 41 -22.08 1.33 9.81
N GLY A 42 -21.98 1.15 8.49
CA GLY A 42 -20.92 0.41 7.85
C GLY A 42 -19.54 0.95 8.20
N VAL A 43 -19.31 2.25 8.06
CA VAL A 43 -18.04 2.90 8.39
C VAL A 43 -17.73 2.83 9.88
N ARG A 44 -18.72 3.03 10.76
CA ARG A 44 -18.55 2.89 12.22
C ARG A 44 -18.10 1.50 12.64
N THR A 45 -18.47 0.47 11.90
CA THR A 45 -18.06 -0.91 12.18
C THR A 45 -16.75 -1.26 11.47
N ALA A 46 -16.60 -0.85 10.20
CA ALA A 46 -15.46 -1.21 9.36
C ALA A 46 -14.13 -0.64 9.89
N LEU A 47 -14.14 0.63 10.34
CA LEU A 47 -12.90 1.29 10.79
C LEU A 47 -12.30 0.65 12.04
N PRO A 48 -13.04 0.42 13.16
CA PRO A 48 -12.47 -0.25 14.34
C PRO A 48 -12.02 -1.68 14.05
N VAL A 49 -12.76 -2.41 13.21
CA VAL A 49 -12.39 -3.78 12.84
C VAL A 49 -11.12 -3.77 11.98
N ALA A 50 -11.02 -2.89 10.98
CA ALA A 50 -9.82 -2.74 10.17
C ALA A 50 -8.61 -2.28 11.01
N LEU A 51 -8.82 -1.37 11.97
CA LEU A 51 -7.79 -0.96 12.92
C LEU A 51 -7.29 -2.12 13.76
N ALA A 52 -8.19 -2.95 14.29
CA ALA A 52 -7.82 -4.12 15.09
C ALA A 52 -7.02 -5.14 14.26
N VAL A 53 -7.47 -5.42 13.03
CA VAL A 53 -6.75 -6.31 12.09
C VAL A 53 -5.38 -5.74 11.77
N MET A 54 -5.29 -4.44 11.45
CA MET A 54 -4.02 -3.78 11.13
C MET A 54 -3.06 -3.75 12.32
N THR A 55 -3.57 -3.52 13.53
CA THR A 55 -2.77 -3.55 14.77
C THR A 55 -2.20 -4.96 15.01
N GLY A 56 -3.03 -5.98 14.89
CA GLY A 56 -2.59 -7.38 14.98
C GLY A 56 -1.51 -7.73 13.97
N TYR A 57 -1.70 -7.30 12.71
CA TYR A 57 -0.71 -7.44 11.65
C TYR A 57 0.60 -6.71 12.00
N MET A 58 0.54 -5.44 12.43
CA MET A 58 1.72 -4.65 12.76
C MET A 58 2.52 -5.26 13.91
N LEU A 59 1.86 -5.77 14.95
CA LEU A 59 2.51 -6.46 16.05
C LEU A 59 3.25 -7.71 15.58
N ALA A 60 2.63 -8.49 14.70
CA ALA A 60 3.24 -9.68 14.09
C ALA A 60 4.41 -9.29 13.17
N ALA A 61 4.22 -8.29 12.29
CA ALA A 61 5.24 -7.79 11.37
C ALA A 61 6.44 -7.17 12.12
N HIS A 62 6.20 -6.47 13.22
CA HIS A 62 7.25 -5.92 14.08
C HIS A 62 8.14 -7.03 14.68
N ARG A 63 7.55 -8.09 15.20
CA ARG A 63 8.29 -9.24 15.75
C ARG A 63 9.26 -9.87 14.75
N VAL A 64 8.88 -9.89 13.47
CA VAL A 64 9.71 -10.44 12.38
C VAL A 64 10.47 -9.38 11.59
N ARG A 65 10.50 -8.14 12.07
CA ARG A 65 11.19 -6.97 11.46
C ARG A 65 10.77 -6.69 10.01
N LEU A 66 9.49 -6.86 9.71
CA LEU A 66 8.91 -6.64 8.38
C LEU A 66 7.98 -5.42 8.29
N LEU A 67 8.01 -4.54 9.30
CA LEU A 67 7.20 -3.34 9.33
C LEU A 67 7.65 -2.34 8.25
N LYS A 68 6.69 -1.77 7.52
CA LYS A 68 6.90 -0.82 6.42
C LYS A 68 6.33 0.55 6.80
N HIS A 69 6.86 1.62 6.21
CA HIS A 69 6.27 2.97 6.33
C HIS A 69 4.81 3.00 5.81
N PHE A 70 4.52 2.21 4.78
CA PHE A 70 3.19 2.01 4.25
C PHE A 70 2.20 1.49 5.30
N ASP A 71 2.63 0.55 6.13
CA ASP A 71 1.82 -0.03 7.21
C ASP A 71 1.48 1.03 8.27
N ILE A 72 2.44 1.89 8.60
CA ILE A 72 2.24 2.99 9.57
C ILE A 72 1.21 3.99 9.02
N GLY A 73 1.29 4.35 7.73
CA GLY A 73 0.33 5.25 7.09
C GLY A 73 -1.10 4.70 7.13
N LEU A 74 -1.27 3.43 6.76
CA LEU A 74 -2.58 2.76 6.83
C LEU A 74 -3.11 2.66 8.26
N TRP A 75 -2.28 2.26 9.20
CA TRP A 75 -2.65 2.18 10.60
C TRP A 75 -3.09 3.55 11.14
N SER A 76 -2.35 4.60 10.84
CA SER A 76 -2.68 5.97 11.24
C SER A 76 -4.04 6.41 10.69
N MET A 77 -4.32 6.10 9.41
CA MET A 77 -5.61 6.39 8.80
C MET A 77 -6.76 5.67 9.53
N PHE A 78 -6.62 4.37 9.80
CA PHE A 78 -7.65 3.63 10.52
C PHE A 78 -7.81 4.11 11.96
N ALA A 79 -6.72 4.49 12.66
CA ALA A 79 -6.76 5.01 14.01
C ALA A 79 -7.48 6.37 14.07
N VAL A 80 -7.09 7.32 13.20
CA VAL A 80 -7.74 8.64 13.10
C VAL A 80 -9.20 8.49 12.71
N GLY A 81 -9.49 7.65 11.70
CA GLY A 81 -10.87 7.39 11.28
C GLY A 81 -11.72 6.82 12.40
N THR A 82 -11.22 5.82 13.12
CA THR A 82 -11.91 5.24 14.28
C THR A 82 -12.17 6.28 15.36
N ALA A 83 -11.16 7.07 15.72
CA ALA A 83 -11.30 8.14 16.72
C ALA A 83 -12.36 9.17 16.27
N THR A 84 -12.37 9.53 14.98
CA THR A 84 -13.33 10.48 14.41
C THR A 84 -14.76 9.94 14.47
N VAL A 85 -15.00 8.70 14.05
CA VAL A 85 -16.38 8.15 14.01
C VAL A 85 -16.93 7.81 15.40
N LEU A 86 -16.07 7.51 16.37
CA LEU A 86 -16.49 7.19 17.74
C LEU A 86 -16.60 8.44 18.63
N GLY A 87 -15.64 9.37 18.53
CA GLY A 87 -15.49 10.50 19.46
C GLY A 87 -15.61 11.89 18.83
N GLY A 88 -15.64 12.01 17.49
CA GLY A 88 -15.69 13.30 16.81
C GLY A 88 -17.05 14.03 16.90
N SER A 89 -17.08 15.28 16.46
CA SER A 89 -18.33 16.03 16.28
C SER A 89 -19.21 15.38 15.22
N GLU A 90 -20.51 15.67 15.23
CA GLU A 90 -21.46 15.09 14.26
C GLU A 90 -21.04 15.41 12.81
N GLY A 91 -20.64 16.66 12.52
CA GLY A 91 -20.15 17.03 11.19
C GLY A 91 -18.90 16.26 10.77
N ALA A 92 -17.95 16.05 11.69
CA ALA A 92 -16.74 15.26 11.40
C ALA A 92 -17.07 13.78 11.15
N ARG A 93 -18.00 13.21 11.92
CA ARG A 93 -18.48 11.83 11.72
C ARG A 93 -19.15 11.66 10.37
N THR A 94 -20.05 12.58 10.01
CA THR A 94 -20.77 12.55 8.73
C THR A 94 -19.80 12.70 7.55
N LEU A 95 -18.89 13.67 7.62
CA LEU A 95 -17.86 13.87 6.60
C LEU A 95 -17.01 12.61 6.41
N PHE A 96 -16.50 12.07 7.51
CA PHE A 96 -15.65 10.87 7.44
C PHE A 96 -16.43 9.64 6.96
N ALA A 97 -17.69 9.47 7.38
CA ALA A 97 -18.52 8.37 6.92
C ALA A 97 -18.77 8.46 5.41
N SER A 98 -19.09 9.67 4.89
CA SER A 98 -19.34 9.85 3.46
C SER A 98 -18.09 9.65 2.60
N TYR A 99 -16.93 10.18 3.02
CA TYR A 99 -15.71 10.21 2.19
C TYR A 99 -14.63 9.23 2.63
N SER A 100 -14.96 8.24 3.46
CA SER A 100 -13.97 7.31 4.03
C SER A 100 -13.15 6.55 3.00
N ALA A 101 -13.75 6.13 1.89
CA ALA A 101 -13.03 5.49 0.78
C ALA A 101 -12.07 6.46 0.08
N ALA A 102 -12.52 7.69 -0.20
CA ALA A 102 -11.67 8.74 -0.77
C ALA A 102 -10.50 9.08 0.15
N ILE A 103 -10.74 9.19 1.45
CA ILE A 103 -9.71 9.43 2.48
C ILE A 103 -8.70 8.28 2.49
N LEU A 104 -9.15 7.02 2.41
CA LEU A 104 -8.27 5.86 2.36
C LEU A 104 -7.36 5.91 1.13
N PHE A 105 -7.91 6.11 -0.07
CA PHE A 105 -7.10 6.17 -1.29
C PHE A 105 -6.19 7.40 -1.33
N THR A 106 -6.62 8.54 -0.79
CA THR A 106 -5.76 9.72 -0.62
C THR A 106 -4.58 9.40 0.30
N THR A 107 -4.84 8.72 1.41
CA THR A 107 -3.77 8.28 2.33
C THR A 107 -2.77 7.36 1.62
N LEU A 108 -3.24 6.39 0.82
CA LEU A 108 -2.39 5.52 0.03
C LEU A 108 -1.54 6.29 -0.99
N ALA A 109 -2.13 7.29 -1.67
CA ALA A 109 -1.39 8.16 -2.59
C ALA A 109 -0.30 8.96 -1.87
N LEU A 110 -0.62 9.55 -0.71
CA LEU A 110 0.35 10.30 0.09
C LEU A 110 1.48 9.41 0.61
N VAL A 111 1.16 8.23 1.13
CA VAL A 111 2.18 7.26 1.61
C VAL A 111 3.08 6.80 0.47
N ALA A 112 2.59 6.75 -0.76
CA ALA A 112 3.40 6.43 -1.92
C ALA A 112 4.31 7.61 -2.33
N VAL A 113 3.77 8.83 -2.41
CA VAL A 113 4.48 9.98 -3.02
C VAL A 113 5.36 10.74 -2.04
N VAL A 114 4.95 10.87 -0.77
CA VAL A 114 5.70 11.68 0.22
C VAL A 114 7.14 11.20 0.44
N PRO A 115 7.43 9.88 0.57
CA PRO A 115 8.82 9.42 0.66
C PRO A 115 9.67 9.84 -0.55
N LEU A 116 9.10 9.79 -1.77
CA LEU A 116 9.81 10.22 -2.98
C LEU A 116 10.14 11.71 -2.96
N LEU A 117 9.18 12.56 -2.58
CA LEU A 117 9.38 14.01 -2.46
C LEU A 117 10.45 14.37 -1.41
N LEU A 118 10.57 13.54 -0.38
CA LEU A 118 11.58 13.68 0.69
C LEU A 118 12.94 13.03 0.33
N GLY A 119 13.13 12.57 -0.91
CA GLY A 119 14.35 11.88 -1.34
C GLY A 119 14.58 10.53 -0.63
N ARG A 120 13.54 9.94 -0.07
CA ARG A 120 13.61 8.63 0.60
C ARG A 120 13.34 7.50 -0.38
N GLU A 121 13.64 6.27 0.04
CA GLU A 121 13.38 5.09 -0.78
C GLU A 121 11.89 4.94 -1.11
N PRO A 122 11.57 4.62 -2.39
CA PRO A 122 10.21 4.27 -2.81
C PRO A 122 9.65 3.11 -2.01
N PHE A 123 8.35 3.13 -1.69
CA PHE A 123 7.73 2.03 -0.93
C PHE A 123 7.81 0.69 -1.68
N THR A 124 7.85 0.71 -3.00
CA THR A 124 7.96 -0.49 -3.85
C THR A 124 9.29 -1.21 -3.72
N VAL A 125 10.36 -0.51 -3.36
CA VAL A 125 11.69 -1.08 -3.12
C VAL A 125 11.65 -2.18 -2.05
N PHE A 126 10.84 -2.00 -1.01
CA PHE A 126 10.67 -3.00 0.03
C PHE A 126 10.21 -4.35 -0.53
N PHE A 127 9.30 -4.33 -1.49
CA PHE A 127 8.77 -5.53 -2.14
C PHE A 127 9.77 -6.11 -3.15
N ALA A 128 10.35 -5.23 -3.97
CA ALA A 128 11.25 -5.61 -5.05
C ALA A 128 12.55 -6.25 -4.54
N ARG A 129 13.12 -5.77 -3.42
CA ARG A 129 14.39 -6.30 -2.87
C ARG A 129 14.36 -7.80 -2.61
N ARG A 130 13.21 -8.38 -2.27
CA ARG A 130 13.12 -9.81 -1.94
C ARG A 130 13.15 -10.73 -3.15
N GLY A 131 12.69 -10.25 -4.28
CA GLY A 131 12.73 -10.98 -5.56
C GLY A 131 13.96 -10.69 -6.42
N THR A 132 14.80 -9.73 -5.99
CA THR A 132 15.91 -9.22 -6.81
C THR A 132 17.26 -9.58 -6.18
N PRO A 133 18.23 -10.13 -6.93
CA PRO A 133 19.59 -10.41 -6.45
C PRO A 133 20.27 -9.14 -5.88
N ALA A 134 21.09 -9.28 -4.84
CA ALA A 134 21.69 -8.15 -4.12
C ALA A 134 22.53 -7.22 -5.03
N TRP A 135 23.23 -7.78 -6.03
CA TRP A 135 24.00 -6.99 -7.00
C TRP A 135 23.11 -6.11 -7.88
N GLN A 136 21.93 -6.61 -8.26
CA GLN A 136 20.99 -5.87 -9.09
C GLN A 136 20.27 -4.77 -8.31
N GLN A 137 20.08 -4.93 -6.99
CA GLN A 137 19.48 -3.90 -6.14
C GLN A 137 20.30 -2.59 -6.07
N LYS A 138 21.58 -2.64 -6.41
CA LYS A 138 22.49 -1.48 -6.44
C LYS A 138 22.52 -0.78 -7.78
N THR A 139 21.83 -1.30 -8.80
CA THR A 139 21.83 -0.71 -10.14
C THR A 139 20.90 0.50 -10.20
N ARG A 140 21.24 1.45 -11.09
CA ARG A 140 20.41 2.61 -11.41
C ARG A 140 19.02 2.19 -11.89
N ASP A 141 18.95 1.16 -12.74
CA ASP A 141 17.69 0.64 -13.28
C ASP A 141 16.76 0.16 -12.18
N PHE A 142 17.27 -0.53 -11.16
CA PHE A 142 16.46 -0.96 -10.03
C PHE A 142 15.82 0.22 -9.30
N VAL A 143 16.58 1.29 -9.05
CA VAL A 143 16.07 2.49 -8.37
C VAL A 143 15.04 3.19 -9.23
N VAL A 144 15.35 3.45 -10.52
CA VAL A 144 14.46 4.19 -11.43
C VAL A 144 13.17 3.42 -11.69
N ILE A 145 13.22 2.10 -11.93
CA ILE A 145 12.03 1.28 -12.12
C ILE A 145 11.12 1.35 -10.89
N ASN A 146 11.68 1.25 -9.68
CA ASN A 146 10.87 1.34 -8.47
C ASN A 146 10.29 2.75 -8.24
N GLN A 147 10.99 3.81 -8.64
CA GLN A 147 10.44 5.17 -8.63
C GLN A 147 9.26 5.29 -9.59
N ILE A 148 9.39 4.80 -10.83
CA ILE A 148 8.32 4.81 -11.85
C ILE A 148 7.09 4.04 -11.34
N ILE A 149 7.28 2.84 -10.80
CA ILE A 149 6.19 2.03 -10.26
C ILE A 149 5.51 2.76 -9.10
N THR A 150 6.28 3.39 -8.21
CA THR A 150 5.73 4.14 -7.07
C THR A 150 4.90 5.34 -7.53
N VAL A 151 5.40 6.13 -8.50
CA VAL A 151 4.64 7.25 -9.09
C VAL A 151 3.37 6.74 -9.76
N TRP A 152 3.46 5.64 -10.50
CA TRP A 152 2.30 5.01 -11.13
C TRP A 152 1.22 4.63 -10.11
N PHE A 153 1.60 3.98 -9.01
CA PHE A 153 0.67 3.68 -7.92
C PHE A 153 0.09 4.94 -7.27
N ALA A 154 0.90 5.99 -7.08
CA ALA A 154 0.40 7.26 -6.55
C ALA A 154 -0.68 7.87 -7.46
N VAL A 155 -0.49 7.83 -8.78
CA VAL A 155 -1.49 8.28 -9.77
C VAL A 155 -2.76 7.42 -9.69
N ILE A 156 -2.61 6.08 -9.63
CA ILE A 156 -3.74 5.16 -9.50
C ILE A 156 -4.53 5.45 -8.21
N PHE A 157 -3.86 5.59 -7.07
CA PHE A 157 -4.52 5.89 -5.81
C PHE A 157 -5.18 7.28 -5.81
N ALA A 158 -4.53 8.29 -6.39
CA ALA A 158 -5.12 9.62 -6.54
C ALA A 158 -6.38 9.60 -7.43
N THR A 159 -6.34 8.85 -8.55
CA THR A 159 -7.50 8.65 -9.42
C THR A 159 -8.61 7.90 -8.69
N ALA A 160 -8.27 6.85 -7.94
CA ALA A 160 -9.22 6.09 -7.12
C ALA A 160 -9.86 6.98 -6.05
N ALA A 161 -9.08 7.87 -5.41
CA ALA A 161 -9.59 8.85 -4.46
C ALA A 161 -10.56 9.84 -5.12
N GLY A 162 -10.23 10.34 -6.31
CA GLY A 162 -11.10 11.23 -7.09
C GLY A 162 -12.42 10.55 -7.47
N LEU A 163 -12.37 9.31 -7.94
CA LEU A 163 -13.58 8.52 -8.23
C LEU A 163 -14.44 8.34 -6.98
N ALA A 164 -13.85 7.95 -5.86
CA ALA A 164 -14.57 7.76 -4.60
C ALA A 164 -15.12 9.06 -4.01
N ALA A 165 -14.51 10.20 -4.32
CA ALA A 165 -15.00 11.52 -3.90
C ALA A 165 -16.08 12.09 -4.83
N TRP A 166 -16.10 11.65 -6.10
CA TRP A 166 -17.06 12.15 -7.11
C TRP A 166 -18.50 11.84 -6.72
N ASP A 167 -18.78 10.59 -6.38
CA ASP A 167 -20.09 10.20 -5.84
C ASP A 167 -19.87 9.19 -4.69
N PRO A 168 -19.71 9.70 -3.45
CA PRO A 168 -19.42 8.86 -2.30
C PRO A 168 -20.60 7.99 -1.87
N HIS A 169 -21.81 8.24 -2.39
CA HIS A 169 -23.03 7.49 -2.06
C HIS A 169 -23.33 6.40 -3.08
N ASP A 170 -22.76 6.44 -4.28
CA ASP A 170 -22.86 5.36 -5.26
C ASP A 170 -21.73 4.33 -5.02
N THR A 171 -22.10 3.12 -4.65
CA THR A 171 -21.16 2.01 -4.42
C THR A 171 -20.21 1.76 -5.60
N ARG A 172 -20.62 2.04 -6.83
CA ARG A 172 -19.78 1.89 -8.02
C ARG A 172 -18.60 2.85 -7.96
N PHE A 173 -18.82 4.12 -7.63
CA PHE A 173 -17.79 5.15 -7.55
C PHE A 173 -17.02 5.07 -6.22
N ALA A 174 -17.70 4.80 -5.10
CA ALA A 174 -17.06 4.73 -3.80
C ALA A 174 -16.19 3.48 -3.61
N ILE A 175 -16.58 2.33 -4.19
CA ILE A 175 -15.94 1.04 -3.89
C ILE A 175 -15.49 0.33 -5.17
N ILE A 176 -16.41 0.07 -6.14
CA ILE A 176 -16.13 -0.88 -7.22
C ILE A 176 -15.05 -0.35 -8.16
N PHE A 177 -15.24 0.80 -8.79
CA PHE A 177 -14.29 1.35 -9.76
C PHE A 177 -12.91 1.67 -9.17
N PRO A 178 -12.79 2.27 -7.97
CA PRO A 178 -11.49 2.46 -7.33
C PRO A 178 -10.75 1.15 -7.10
N ASN A 179 -11.42 0.12 -6.59
CA ASN A 179 -10.80 -1.17 -6.36
C ASN A 179 -10.44 -1.88 -7.68
N LEU A 180 -11.30 -1.85 -8.70
CA LEU A 180 -10.96 -2.38 -10.02
C LEU A 180 -9.71 -1.68 -10.58
N LEU A 181 -9.61 -0.35 -10.46
CA LEU A 181 -8.45 0.39 -10.91
C LEU A 181 -7.16 -0.09 -10.20
N VAL A 182 -7.20 -0.28 -8.89
CA VAL A 182 -6.04 -0.76 -8.12
C VAL A 182 -5.70 -2.20 -8.46
N PHE A 183 -6.67 -3.11 -8.47
CA PHE A 183 -6.42 -4.55 -8.62
C PHE A 183 -6.23 -4.99 -10.07
N VAL A 184 -6.93 -4.36 -11.03
CA VAL A 184 -6.87 -4.77 -12.45
C VAL A 184 -5.81 -3.99 -13.22
N VAL A 185 -5.56 -2.72 -12.86
CA VAL A 185 -4.56 -1.88 -13.54
C VAL A 185 -3.28 -1.79 -12.70
N GLY A 186 -3.42 -1.46 -11.41
CA GLY A 186 -2.28 -1.20 -10.52
C GLY A 186 -1.41 -2.43 -10.30
N LEU A 187 -1.97 -3.51 -9.76
CA LEU A 187 -1.16 -4.69 -9.43
C LEU A 187 -0.50 -5.35 -10.66
N PRO A 188 -1.21 -5.58 -11.79
CA PRO A 188 -0.57 -6.15 -12.97
C PRO A 188 0.51 -5.28 -13.59
N SER A 189 0.46 -3.95 -13.37
CA SER A 189 1.48 -3.04 -13.90
C SER A 189 2.90 -3.36 -13.43
N GLN A 190 3.05 -3.96 -12.27
CA GLN A 190 4.35 -4.42 -11.76
C GLN A 190 5.00 -5.49 -12.65
N LEU A 191 4.21 -6.20 -13.45
CA LEU A 191 4.72 -7.25 -14.34
C LEU A 191 5.18 -6.70 -15.69
N TRP A 192 4.55 -5.63 -16.19
CA TRP A 192 4.85 -5.11 -17.53
C TRP A 192 5.63 -3.79 -17.54
N LEU A 193 5.57 -2.97 -16.49
CA LEU A 193 6.35 -1.72 -16.42
C LEU A 193 7.87 -1.95 -16.45
N PRO A 194 8.46 -2.90 -15.67
CA PRO A 194 9.90 -3.14 -15.72
C PRO A 194 10.39 -3.56 -17.10
N PRO A 195 9.81 -4.57 -17.77
CA PRO A 195 10.26 -4.93 -19.11
C PRO A 195 10.01 -3.85 -20.15
N LEU A 196 8.94 -3.05 -20.00
CA LEU A 196 8.70 -1.90 -20.88
C LEU A 196 9.79 -0.86 -20.74
N TYR A 197 10.18 -0.50 -19.50
CA TYR A 197 11.27 0.41 -19.23
C TYR A 197 12.59 -0.07 -19.88
N LEU A 198 12.96 -1.33 -19.66
CA LEU A 198 14.19 -1.89 -20.22
C LEU A 198 14.18 -1.97 -21.76
N ARG A 199 13.00 -2.14 -22.39
CA ARG A 199 12.87 -2.07 -23.84
C ARG A 199 13.05 -0.67 -24.40
N LEU A 200 12.58 0.35 -23.69
CA LEU A 200 12.62 1.74 -24.14
C LEU A 200 13.99 2.40 -23.93
N PHE A 201 14.64 2.11 -22.81
CA PHE A 201 15.86 2.79 -22.37
C PHE A 201 17.11 1.90 -22.42
N GLY A 202 16.95 0.60 -22.62
CA GLY A 202 18.02 -0.39 -22.52
C GLY A 202 18.50 -0.61 -21.08
N PRO A 203 19.23 -1.71 -20.82
CA PRO A 203 19.87 -1.93 -19.52
C PRO A 203 21.06 -0.97 -19.38
N HIS A 204 21.12 -0.23 -18.26
CA HIS A 204 22.29 0.58 -17.94
C HIS A 204 23.39 -0.32 -17.37
N PRO A 205 24.66 -0.14 -17.81
CA PRO A 205 25.78 -0.87 -17.22
C PRO A 205 25.81 -0.59 -15.70
N PRO A 206 26.20 -1.59 -14.88
CA PRO A 206 26.34 -1.37 -13.45
C PRO A 206 27.37 -0.24 -13.23
N GLU A 207 26.93 0.85 -12.62
CA GLU A 207 27.86 1.90 -12.18
C GLU A 207 28.72 1.26 -11.09
N ILE A 208 29.98 0.97 -11.42
CA ILE A 208 30.97 0.58 -10.43
C ILE A 208 31.24 1.84 -9.61
N ASN A 209 30.55 1.94 -8.49
CA ASN A 209 30.77 3.03 -7.54
C ASN A 209 32.17 2.84 -6.94
N THR A 210 33.18 3.44 -7.57
CA THR A 210 34.58 3.41 -7.14
C THR A 210 34.85 4.35 -5.95
N SER A 211 33.80 4.92 -5.34
CA SER A 211 33.90 5.71 -4.12
C SER A 211 33.56 4.83 -2.89
N LEU A 212 34.48 3.99 -2.47
CA LEU A 212 34.62 3.46 -1.13
C LEU A 212 35.91 3.96 -0.52
#